data_8f28a2b416f4e3c043812e13f55f00c3
#
_entry.id   8f28a2b416f4e3c043812e13f55f00c3
#
_cell.length_a   1.000
_cell.length_b   1.000
_cell.length_c   1.000
_cell.angle_alpha   90.00
_cell.angle_beta   90.00
_cell.angle_gamma   90.00
#
_symmetry.space_group_name_H-M   'P 1'
#
loop_
_entity.id
_entity.type
_entity.pdbx_description
1 polymer ?
#
loop_
_entity_poly.entity_id
_entity_poly.type
_entity_poly.pdbx_seq_one_letter_code
_entity_poly.pdbx_strand_id
1 'polypeptide(L)'
;MKNFKFLFYFLIFSLIYPQNTSTKQTPFFKHQDLLGVWAFESMTTIRKAKRQEITILYKDKKNIETLQFETSGAIKYNVLNDGIKKNGNGIWFADDSHLTIIVESDTTYGTFSIDESMLTLVIDAEETNKLYGYSTIIKYIRKY
;
A
#
# COMPACT_ATOMS: atom_id res chain seq x y z
N MET A 1 -21.65 14.11 -8.16
CA MET A 1 -20.80 12.90 -8.35
C MET A 1 -19.38 13.32 -8.00
N LYS A 2 -18.93 13.00 -6.80
CA LYS A 2 -17.56 13.30 -6.35
C LYS A 2 -16.65 12.19 -6.92
N ASN A 3 -15.74 12.58 -7.80
CA ASN A 3 -14.75 11.71 -8.42
C ASN A 3 -13.86 11.06 -7.36
N PHE A 4 -14.07 9.80 -7.13
CA PHE A 4 -13.26 8.97 -6.25
C PHE A 4 -11.94 8.62 -6.97
N LYS A 5 -11.00 9.55 -6.95
CA LYS A 5 -9.62 9.35 -7.49
C LYS A 5 -8.68 8.76 -6.42
N PHE A 6 -9.17 7.93 -5.51
CA PHE A 6 -8.42 7.62 -4.28
C PHE A 6 -7.39 6.50 -4.42
N LEU A 7 -7.63 5.48 -5.22
CA LEU A 7 -6.63 4.41 -5.38
C LEU A 7 -5.39 4.87 -6.16
N PHE A 8 -5.56 5.81 -7.07
CA PHE A 8 -4.45 6.39 -7.84
C PHE A 8 -3.61 7.40 -7.04
N TYR A 9 -4.18 7.98 -5.97
CA TYR A 9 -3.45 8.89 -5.07
C TYR A 9 -2.56 8.18 -4.07
N PHE A 10 -2.75 6.89 -3.88
CA PHE A 10 -1.94 6.11 -2.95
C PHE A 10 -0.49 5.94 -3.42
N LEU A 11 -0.28 5.94 -4.72
CA LEU A 11 1.05 5.93 -5.33
C LEU A 11 1.68 7.33 -5.49
N ILE A 12 0.96 8.42 -5.18
CA ILE A 12 1.41 9.79 -5.51
C ILE A 12 1.79 10.62 -4.28
N PHE A 13 1.56 10.15 -3.05
CA PHE A 13 1.95 10.88 -1.84
C PHE A 13 3.25 10.36 -1.24
N SER A 14 4.34 10.42 -2.02
CA SER A 14 5.67 10.38 -1.43
C SER A 14 6.04 11.76 -0.92
N LEU A 15 5.91 11.96 0.38
CA LEU A 15 6.62 13.04 1.05
C LEU A 15 8.12 12.82 0.87
N ILE A 16 8.78 13.81 0.32
CA ILE A 16 10.21 13.89 0.08
C ILE A 16 10.91 13.74 1.44
N TYR A 17 11.37 12.54 1.75
CA TYR A 17 12.42 12.36 2.75
C TYR A 17 13.75 12.22 2.03
N PRO A 18 14.79 12.97 2.43
CA PRO A 18 16.12 12.81 1.83
C PRO A 18 16.63 11.41 2.18
N GLN A 19 16.69 10.54 1.20
CA GLN A 19 17.30 9.23 1.32
C GLN A 19 18.83 9.40 1.30
N ASN A 20 19.42 9.50 2.48
CA ASN A 20 20.83 9.15 2.64
C ASN A 20 20.89 7.67 2.96
N THR A 21 21.65 6.99 2.13
CA THR A 21 22.48 5.83 2.40
C THR A 21 22.32 4.67 1.44
N SER A 22 23.32 4.56 0.63
CA SER A 22 23.85 3.36 0.01
C SER A 22 24.16 2.29 1.08
N THR A 23 23.31 1.31 1.21
CA THR A 23 23.69 -0.01 1.72
C THR A 23 23.04 -1.05 0.81
N LYS A 24 23.89 -1.78 0.09
CA LYS A 24 23.50 -3.03 -0.57
C LYS A 24 23.07 -4.01 0.53
N GLN A 25 21.81 -3.96 0.94
CA GLN A 25 21.23 -5.01 1.74
C GLN A 25 20.78 -6.11 0.78
N THR A 26 21.46 -7.24 0.86
CA THR A 26 20.94 -8.52 0.37
C THR A 26 19.56 -8.71 1.00
N PRO A 27 18.52 -8.96 0.22
CA PRO A 27 17.19 -9.18 0.77
C PRO A 27 17.21 -10.46 1.61
N PHE A 28 17.31 -10.31 2.92
CA PHE A 28 17.12 -11.42 3.84
C PHE A 28 15.61 -11.68 3.89
N PHE A 29 15.17 -12.81 3.35
CA PHE A 29 13.77 -13.25 3.31
C PHE A 29 13.26 -13.64 4.70
N LYS A 30 13.15 -12.68 5.60
CA LYS A 30 12.59 -12.88 6.93
C LYS A 30 11.06 -13.07 6.87
N HIS A 31 10.41 -12.61 5.80
CA HIS A 31 8.96 -12.56 5.66
C HIS A 31 8.45 -13.40 4.48
N GLN A 32 8.68 -14.73 4.56
CA GLN A 32 8.14 -15.68 3.57
C GLN A 32 6.61 -15.69 3.54
N ASP A 33 5.99 -15.29 4.61
CA ASP A 33 4.55 -15.14 4.77
C ASP A 33 3.95 -14.02 3.89
N LEU A 34 4.75 -13.05 3.45
CA LEU A 34 4.32 -12.04 2.46
C LEU A 34 4.27 -12.59 1.03
N LEU A 35 5.05 -13.63 0.72
CA LEU A 35 5.17 -14.13 -0.65
C LEU A 35 3.83 -14.65 -1.19
N GLY A 36 3.58 -14.40 -2.46
CA GLY A 36 2.38 -14.85 -3.16
C GLY A 36 1.50 -13.72 -3.64
N VAL A 37 0.27 -14.06 -3.99
CA VAL A 37 -0.70 -13.13 -4.58
C VAL A 37 -1.72 -12.70 -3.54
N TRP A 38 -1.93 -11.42 -3.44
CA TRP A 38 -2.87 -10.77 -2.53
C TRP A 38 -3.89 -9.96 -3.30
N ALA A 39 -5.17 -10.15 -3.02
CA ALA A 39 -6.25 -9.41 -3.64
C ALA A 39 -6.83 -8.39 -2.67
N PHE A 40 -7.00 -7.16 -3.13
CA PHE A 40 -7.66 -6.08 -2.38
C PHE A 40 -9.03 -6.52 -1.87
N GLU A 41 -9.30 -6.21 -0.61
CA GLU A 41 -10.59 -6.47 0.04
C GLU A 41 -11.27 -5.18 0.46
N SER A 42 -10.54 -4.31 1.18
CA SER A 42 -11.07 -3.04 1.64
C SER A 42 -9.97 -2.04 1.99
N MET A 43 -10.33 -0.77 1.98
CA MET A 43 -9.49 0.33 2.46
C MET A 43 -10.31 1.23 3.36
N THR A 44 -9.78 1.54 4.53
CA THR A 44 -10.35 2.52 5.46
C THR A 44 -9.39 3.68 5.60
N THR A 45 -9.84 4.88 5.29
CA THR A 45 -9.08 6.12 5.50
C THR A 45 -9.70 6.90 6.64
N ILE A 46 -8.90 7.24 7.62
CA ILE A 46 -9.28 8.02 8.80
C ILE A 46 -8.55 9.35 8.72
N ARG A 47 -9.27 10.43 8.47
CA ARG A 47 -8.72 11.78 8.43
C ARG A 47 -8.76 12.40 9.81
N LYS A 48 -7.62 12.87 10.28
CA LYS A 48 -7.46 13.51 11.60
C LYS A 48 -7.72 15.03 11.47
N ALA A 49 -8.97 15.42 11.27
CA ALA A 49 -9.41 16.82 11.25
C ALA A 49 -10.09 17.20 12.59
N LYS A 50 -10.58 18.44 12.74
CA LYS A 50 -11.38 18.86 13.91
C LYS A 50 -12.56 17.92 14.17
N ARG A 51 -13.13 17.33 13.11
CA ARG A 51 -14.04 16.18 13.18
C ARG A 51 -13.37 15.05 12.42
N GLN A 52 -13.27 13.89 13.04
CA GLN A 52 -12.76 12.71 12.40
C GLN A 52 -13.68 12.30 11.26
N GLU A 53 -13.12 12.15 10.06
CA GLU A 53 -13.84 11.67 8.88
C GLU A 53 -13.32 10.26 8.56
N ILE A 54 -14.23 9.32 8.41
CA ILE A 54 -13.89 7.93 8.05
C ILE A 54 -14.50 7.64 6.68
N THR A 55 -13.68 7.19 5.78
CA THR A 55 -14.10 6.72 4.46
C THR A 55 -13.72 5.26 4.32
N ILE A 56 -14.67 4.42 3.89
CA ILE A 56 -14.42 3.00 3.65
C ILE A 56 -14.72 2.69 2.18
N LEU A 57 -13.75 2.07 1.53
CA LEU A 57 -13.87 1.53 0.19
C LEU A 57 -13.79 0.00 0.26
N TYR A 58 -14.74 -0.67 -0.35
CA TYR A 58 -14.72 -2.12 -0.51
C TYR A 58 -14.39 -2.49 -1.96
N LYS A 59 -13.83 -3.68 -2.15
CA LYS A 59 -13.69 -4.24 -3.49
C LYS A 59 -15.06 -4.33 -4.17
N ASP A 60 -15.07 -4.03 -5.44
CA ASP A 60 -16.22 -4.22 -6.32
C ASP A 60 -15.75 -4.52 -7.75
N LYS A 61 -16.67 -4.57 -8.72
CA LYS A 61 -16.31 -4.83 -10.12
C LYS A 61 -15.48 -3.72 -10.78
N LYS A 62 -15.43 -2.54 -10.19
CA LYS A 62 -14.72 -1.36 -10.71
C LYS A 62 -13.41 -1.10 -10.00
N ASN A 63 -13.27 -1.61 -8.76
CA ASN A 63 -12.12 -1.39 -7.90
C ASN A 63 -11.51 -2.75 -7.53
N ILE A 64 -10.57 -3.19 -8.34
CA ILE A 64 -9.85 -4.45 -8.17
C ILE A 64 -8.37 -4.12 -8.13
N GLU A 65 -7.67 -4.67 -7.16
CA GLU A 65 -6.23 -4.61 -7.08
C GLU A 65 -5.67 -5.97 -6.69
N THR A 66 -4.57 -6.34 -7.30
CA THR A 66 -3.78 -7.49 -6.89
C THR A 66 -2.31 -7.10 -6.76
N LEU A 67 -1.69 -7.57 -5.70
CA LEU A 67 -0.26 -7.46 -5.45
C LEU A 67 0.34 -8.88 -5.48
N GLN A 68 1.47 -9.04 -6.12
CA GLN A 68 2.24 -10.28 -6.09
C GLN A 68 3.65 -9.99 -5.57
N PHE A 69 3.96 -10.54 -4.40
CA PHE A 69 5.28 -10.45 -3.80
C PHE A 69 6.12 -11.66 -4.21
N GLU A 70 7.26 -11.41 -4.81
CA GLU A 70 8.17 -12.45 -5.32
C GLU A 70 9.42 -12.59 -4.43
N THR A 71 9.99 -13.77 -4.42
CA THR A 71 11.23 -14.08 -3.67
C THR A 71 12.44 -13.26 -4.12
N SER A 72 12.40 -12.72 -5.33
CA SER A 72 13.42 -11.82 -5.86
C SER A 72 13.44 -10.43 -5.21
N GLY A 73 12.43 -10.09 -4.39
CA GLY A 73 12.19 -8.73 -3.94
C GLY A 73 11.40 -7.89 -4.95
N ALA A 74 10.98 -8.50 -6.06
CA ALA A 74 10.08 -7.84 -6.99
C ALA A 74 8.64 -7.89 -6.50
N ILE A 75 7.88 -6.84 -6.77
CA ILE A 75 6.44 -6.80 -6.62
C ILE A 75 5.80 -6.52 -7.97
N LYS A 76 4.75 -7.28 -8.31
CA LYS A 76 3.89 -7.01 -9.46
C LYS A 76 2.55 -6.51 -8.97
N TYR A 77 1.99 -5.55 -9.67
CA TYR A 77 0.66 -5.04 -9.34
C TYR A 77 -0.22 -4.98 -10.58
N ASN A 78 -1.52 -5.23 -10.36
CA ASN A 78 -2.57 -5.01 -11.35
C ASN A 78 -3.70 -4.26 -10.64
N VAL A 79 -4.11 -3.15 -11.22
CA VAL A 79 -5.18 -2.30 -10.69
C VAL A 79 -6.22 -2.06 -11.79
N LEU A 80 -7.47 -2.23 -11.42
CA LEU A 80 -8.61 -1.72 -12.18
C LEU A 80 -9.32 -0.71 -11.28
N ASN A 81 -9.36 0.53 -11.71
CA ASN A 81 -10.04 1.60 -11.00
C ASN A 81 -10.95 2.35 -11.95
N ASP A 82 -12.25 2.23 -11.75
CA ASP A 82 -13.31 2.84 -12.57
C ASP A 82 -13.11 2.67 -14.09
N GLY A 83 -12.75 1.45 -14.50
CA GLY A 83 -12.52 1.09 -15.90
C GLY A 83 -11.10 1.34 -16.41
N ILE A 84 -10.25 2.03 -15.64
CA ILE A 84 -8.85 2.27 -15.98
C ILE A 84 -8.01 1.12 -15.45
N LYS A 85 -7.33 0.40 -16.35
CA LYS A 85 -6.38 -0.67 -15.99
C LYS A 85 -4.97 -0.11 -15.93
N LYS A 86 -4.27 -0.41 -14.86
CA LYS A 86 -2.84 -0.16 -14.71
C LYS A 86 -2.17 -1.42 -14.16
N ASN A 87 -1.02 -1.76 -14.71
CA ASN A 87 -0.17 -2.83 -14.18
C ASN A 87 1.30 -2.42 -14.29
N GLY A 88 2.12 -3.05 -13.50
CA GLY A 88 3.55 -2.79 -13.52
C GLY A 88 4.28 -3.61 -12.47
N ASN A 89 5.54 -3.26 -12.32
CA ASN A 89 6.45 -3.88 -11.38
C ASN A 89 7.08 -2.83 -10.48
N GLY A 90 7.52 -3.28 -9.33
CA GLY A 90 8.29 -2.50 -8.38
C GLY A 90 9.22 -3.40 -7.59
N ILE A 91 9.71 -2.89 -6.50
CA ILE A 91 10.49 -3.64 -5.51
C ILE A 91 9.84 -3.51 -4.15
N TRP A 92 10.02 -4.52 -3.32
CA TRP A 92 9.58 -4.52 -1.95
C TRP A 92 10.67 -5.04 -1.02
N PHE A 93 10.62 -4.58 0.20
CA PHE A 93 11.39 -5.15 1.31
C PHE A 93 10.61 -4.94 2.61
N ALA A 94 10.82 -5.83 3.55
CA ALA A 94 10.19 -5.79 4.85
C ALA A 94 11.24 -5.99 5.94
N ASP A 95 11.08 -5.26 7.04
CA ASP A 95 11.86 -5.38 8.25
C ASP A 95 10.92 -5.34 9.45
N ASP A 96 10.99 -6.39 10.25
CA ASP A 96 10.07 -6.64 11.37
C ASP A 96 8.58 -6.50 10.96
N SER A 97 7.92 -5.45 11.36
CA SER A 97 6.53 -5.15 11.03
C SER A 97 6.38 -4.06 9.96
N HIS A 98 7.47 -3.60 9.36
CA HIS A 98 7.44 -2.53 8.37
C HIS A 98 7.60 -3.08 6.96
N LEU A 99 6.77 -2.59 6.06
CA LEU A 99 6.80 -2.90 4.64
C LEU A 99 7.07 -1.64 3.84
N THR A 100 8.05 -1.73 2.94
CA THR A 100 8.33 -0.69 1.96
C THR A 100 8.08 -1.24 0.57
N ILE A 101 7.33 -0.51 -0.22
CA ILE A 101 7.04 -0.80 -1.63
C ILE A 101 7.46 0.41 -2.45
N ILE A 102 8.27 0.18 -3.47
CA ILE A 102 8.71 1.23 -4.41
C ILE A 102 8.22 0.85 -5.80
N VAL A 103 7.40 1.72 -6.37
CA VAL A 103 6.85 1.57 -7.72
C VAL A 103 7.12 2.86 -8.49
N GLU A 104 7.83 2.76 -9.62
CA GLU A 104 8.29 3.92 -10.36
C GLU A 104 9.16 4.85 -9.48
N SER A 105 8.69 6.06 -9.19
CA SER A 105 9.34 7.02 -8.29
C SER A 105 8.68 7.11 -6.91
N ASP A 106 7.61 6.36 -6.69
CA ASP A 106 6.80 6.46 -5.48
C ASP A 106 7.17 5.39 -4.46
N THR A 107 7.32 5.80 -3.21
CA THR A 107 7.60 4.91 -2.09
C THR A 107 6.41 4.89 -1.14
N THR A 108 5.88 3.70 -0.90
CA THR A 108 4.90 3.43 0.15
C THR A 108 5.61 2.79 1.33
N TYR A 109 5.44 3.36 2.51
CA TYR A 109 5.99 2.85 3.75
C TYR A 109 4.86 2.72 4.78
N GLY A 110 4.78 1.56 5.42
CA GLY A 110 3.75 1.31 6.42
C GLY A 110 4.09 0.12 7.31
N THR A 111 3.28 -0.08 8.33
CA THR A 111 3.32 -1.31 9.14
C THR A 111 2.39 -2.35 8.53
N PHE A 112 2.75 -3.62 8.67
CA PHE A 112 1.90 -4.70 8.20
C PHE A 112 1.75 -5.78 9.26
N SER A 113 0.66 -6.52 9.13
CA SER A 113 0.43 -7.76 9.86
C SER A 113 -0.27 -8.77 8.94
N ILE A 114 0.02 -10.05 9.18
CA ILE A 114 -0.64 -11.15 8.48
C ILE A 114 -1.33 -12.00 9.53
N ASP A 115 -2.62 -12.21 9.35
CA ASP A 115 -3.44 -13.09 10.14
C ASP A 115 -4.12 -14.09 9.20
N GLU A 116 -3.68 -15.34 9.28
CA GLU A 116 -4.08 -16.42 8.36
C GLU A 116 -3.90 -16.04 6.88
N SER A 117 -5.00 -15.72 6.22
CA SER A 117 -5.03 -15.35 4.80
C SER A 117 -5.23 -13.84 4.57
N MET A 118 -5.20 -13.04 5.63
CA MET A 118 -5.41 -11.59 5.55
C MET A 118 -4.10 -10.84 5.80
N LEU A 119 -3.70 -10.02 4.84
CA LEU A 119 -2.66 -9.02 5.00
C LEU A 119 -3.33 -7.68 5.31
N THR A 120 -2.96 -7.07 6.43
CA THR A 120 -3.35 -5.71 6.79
C THR A 120 -2.13 -4.79 6.68
N LEU A 121 -2.24 -3.73 5.91
CA LEU A 121 -1.23 -2.68 5.76
C LEU A 121 -1.78 -1.39 6.35
N VAL A 122 -1.01 -0.76 7.24
CA VAL A 122 -1.37 0.52 7.85
C VAL A 122 -0.34 1.57 7.45
N ILE A 123 -0.83 2.65 6.88
CA ILE A 123 -0.01 3.78 6.43
C ILE A 123 -0.51 5.03 7.13
N ASP A 124 0.39 5.67 7.85
CA ASP A 124 0.13 6.91 8.56
C ASP A 124 0.83 8.07 7.86
N ALA A 125 0.10 9.17 7.70
CA ALA A 125 0.66 10.44 7.29
C ALA A 125 0.42 11.46 8.40
N GLU A 126 1.49 12.11 8.83
CA GLU A 126 1.42 13.12 9.88
C GLU A 126 0.77 14.41 9.38
N GLU A 127 0.20 15.15 10.31
CA GLU A 127 -0.30 16.49 10.05
C GLU A 127 0.85 17.43 9.71
N THR A 128 0.65 18.23 8.67
CA THR A 128 1.55 19.32 8.28
C THR A 128 0.80 20.63 8.35
N ASN A 129 1.52 21.76 8.25
CA ASN A 129 0.92 23.09 8.24
C ASN A 129 -0.10 23.33 7.10
N LYS A 130 -0.16 22.43 6.12
CA LYS A 130 -1.03 22.52 4.94
C LYS A 130 -2.04 21.39 4.82
N LEU A 131 -1.81 20.25 5.48
CA LEU A 131 -2.60 19.04 5.32
C LEU A 131 -2.87 18.40 6.67
N TYR A 132 -4.11 17.96 6.89
CA TYR A 132 -4.45 17.14 8.05
C TYR A 132 -3.78 15.77 7.93
N GLY A 133 -3.34 15.23 9.05
CA GLY A 133 -2.87 13.86 9.14
C GLY A 133 -3.97 12.85 8.80
N TYR A 134 -3.60 11.69 8.31
CA TYR A 134 -4.52 10.58 8.08
C TYR A 134 -3.86 9.24 8.34
N SER A 135 -4.68 8.25 8.64
CA SER A 135 -4.30 6.83 8.67
C SER A 135 -5.08 6.10 7.60
N THR A 136 -4.41 5.27 6.84
CA THR A 136 -5.04 4.39 5.87
C THR A 136 -4.76 2.95 6.22
N ILE A 137 -5.82 2.16 6.38
CA ILE A 137 -5.77 0.73 6.67
C ILE A 137 -6.25 0.00 5.43
N ILE A 138 -5.39 -0.82 4.82
CA ILE A 138 -5.71 -1.59 3.62
C ILE A 138 -5.67 -3.07 3.99
N LYS A 139 -6.70 -3.80 3.56
CA LYS A 139 -6.81 -5.23 3.75
C LYS A 139 -6.78 -5.95 2.42
N TYR A 140 -5.97 -6.99 2.36
CA TYR A 140 -5.87 -7.89 1.22
C TYR A 140 -6.11 -9.32 1.67
N ILE A 141 -6.68 -10.13 0.81
CA ILE A 141 -6.88 -11.57 1.00
C ILE A 141 -5.93 -12.34 0.10
N ARG A 142 -5.27 -13.36 0.65
CA ARG A 142 -4.39 -14.26 -0.10
C ARG A 142 -5.19 -15.01 -1.17
N LYS A 143 -4.65 -15.06 -2.37
CA LYS A 143 -5.13 -15.94 -3.44
C LYS A 143 -4.25 -17.19 -3.51
N TYR A 144 -4.90 -18.33 -3.52
CA TYR A 144 -4.29 -19.65 -3.71
C TYR A 144 -4.40 -20.09 -5.16
#